data_6890acd28267f7b6c543361372dc27e9
#
_entry.id   6890acd28267f7b6c543361372dc27e9
#
_cell.length_a   1.000
_cell.length_b   1.000
_cell.length_c   1.000
_cell.angle_alpha   90.00
_cell.angle_beta   90.00
_cell.angle_gamma   90.00
#
_symmetry.space_group_name_H-M   'P 1'
#
loop_
_entity.id
_entity.type
_entity.pdbx_description
1 polymer ?
#
loop_
_entity_poly.entity_id
_entity_poly.type
_entity_poly.pdbx_seq_one_letter_code
_entity_poly.pdbx_strand_id
1 'polypeptide(L)'
;MTKKIKNLNLNFGPQHPAAHGVLRLILELDGEVVEKADPHIGLLHRGTEKLIENKTYMQAVPYFDRLDYVAPMNQEHAFALAIEKILNIDVPIRAQYIRVMFCEIGRILSHILNVTTQALDVGALTPSSVSYTHLTLPTTTIV
;
A
#
# COMPACT_ATOMS: atom_id res chain seq x y z
N MET A 1 -11.54 47.86 16.90
CA MET A 1 -11.42 47.16 15.60
C MET A 1 -10.67 45.82 15.87
N THR A 2 -11.40 44.74 16.03
CA THR A 2 -10.82 43.39 16.19
C THR A 2 -10.27 43.00 14.83
N LYS A 3 -8.96 42.83 14.77
CA LYS A 3 -8.25 42.35 13.59
C LYS A 3 -8.75 40.92 13.31
N LYS A 4 -9.51 40.74 12.24
CA LYS A 4 -9.98 39.43 11.80
C LYS A 4 -8.73 38.58 11.55
N ILE A 5 -8.54 37.52 12.32
CA ILE A 5 -7.42 36.60 12.15
C ILE A 5 -7.60 35.94 10.78
N LYS A 6 -6.59 36.07 9.94
CA LYS A 6 -6.62 35.53 8.59
C LYS A 6 -6.54 34.00 8.71
N ASN A 7 -7.48 33.30 8.04
CA ASN A 7 -7.44 31.83 8.00
C ASN A 7 -6.04 31.33 7.63
N LEU A 8 -5.55 30.34 8.36
CA LEU A 8 -4.26 29.75 8.14
C LEU A 8 -4.39 28.61 7.12
N ASN A 9 -3.66 28.71 6.01
CA ASN A 9 -3.56 27.61 5.06
C ASN A 9 -2.35 26.75 5.41
N LEU A 10 -2.59 25.49 5.76
CA LEU A 10 -1.58 24.51 6.09
C LEU A 10 -1.48 23.46 5.01
N ASN A 11 -0.29 23.22 4.51
CA ASN A 11 -0.02 22.22 3.47
C ASN A 11 0.72 21.01 4.08
N PHE A 12 0.03 19.87 4.13
CA PHE A 12 0.61 18.60 4.52
C PHE A 12 1.04 17.80 3.30
N GLY A 13 2.34 17.55 3.20
CA GLY A 13 2.93 16.72 2.15
C GLY A 13 3.19 17.43 0.82
N PRO A 14 3.75 16.65 -0.13
CA PRO A 14 3.99 15.19 -0.09
C PRO A 14 5.09 14.72 0.87
N GLN A 15 5.97 15.62 1.31
CA GLN A 15 7.00 15.34 2.31
C GLN A 15 6.69 16.08 3.61
N HIS A 16 6.02 15.38 4.52
CA HIS A 16 5.67 15.89 5.84
C HIS A 16 5.65 14.74 6.86
N PRO A 17 6.15 14.93 8.10
CA PRO A 17 6.20 13.83 9.09
C PRO A 17 4.83 13.24 9.44
N ALA A 18 3.77 14.04 9.39
CA ALA A 18 2.40 13.61 9.65
C ALA A 18 1.66 13.09 8.40
N ALA A 19 2.28 13.14 7.22
CA ALA A 19 1.69 12.63 6.00
C ALA A 19 2.26 11.26 5.67
N HIS A 20 1.38 10.28 5.45
CA HIS A 20 1.77 8.94 5.04
C HIS A 20 1.94 8.87 3.52
N GLY A 21 3.11 8.42 3.07
CA GLY A 21 3.44 8.25 1.66
C GLY A 21 3.49 9.58 0.88
N VAL A 22 2.75 9.65 -0.21
CA VAL A 22 2.70 10.81 -1.12
C VAL A 22 1.39 11.59 -1.02
N LEU A 23 0.77 11.62 0.12
CA LEU A 23 -0.43 12.42 0.36
C LEU A 23 -0.08 13.91 0.40
N ARG A 24 -0.78 14.71 -0.38
CA ARG A 24 -0.82 16.17 -0.25
C ARG A 24 -2.20 16.59 0.18
N LEU A 25 -2.29 17.18 1.35
CA LEU A 25 -3.54 17.67 1.93
C LEU A 25 -3.40 19.15 2.26
N ILE A 26 -4.25 19.98 1.70
CA ILE A 26 -4.32 21.41 2.02
C ILE A 26 -5.47 21.63 2.97
N LEU A 27 -5.18 22.22 4.12
CA LEU A 27 -6.16 22.55 5.15
C LEU A 27 -6.32 24.05 5.27
N GLU A 28 -7.54 24.53 5.33
CA GLU A 28 -7.89 25.89 5.74
C GLU A 28 -8.36 25.82 7.19
N LEU A 29 -7.67 26.53 8.07
CA LEU A 29 -7.90 26.51 9.51
C LEU A 29 -8.38 27.88 10.01
N ASP A 30 -9.40 27.87 10.87
CA ASP A 30 -9.73 29.01 11.74
C ASP A 30 -9.32 28.65 13.18
N GLY A 31 -8.13 29.11 13.58
CA GLY A 31 -7.48 28.65 14.79
C GLY A 31 -7.10 27.16 14.71
N GLU A 32 -7.70 26.32 15.56
CA GLU A 32 -7.51 24.86 15.56
C GLU A 32 -8.61 24.08 14.83
N VAL A 33 -9.64 24.80 14.35
CA VAL A 33 -10.77 24.17 13.66
C VAL A 33 -10.50 24.11 12.17
N VAL A 34 -10.69 22.94 11.57
CA VAL A 34 -10.57 22.74 10.14
C VAL A 34 -11.87 23.21 9.46
N GLU A 35 -11.81 24.28 8.68
CA GLU A 35 -12.94 24.76 7.87
C GLU A 35 -13.05 24.01 6.56
N LYS A 36 -11.90 23.72 5.93
CA LYS A 36 -11.85 23.03 4.64
C LYS A 36 -10.64 22.11 4.54
N ALA A 37 -10.86 20.95 3.96
CA ALA A 37 -9.80 19.99 3.61
C ALA A 37 -9.87 19.72 2.10
N ASP A 38 -8.75 19.92 1.41
CA ASP A 38 -8.62 19.68 -0.03
C ASP A 38 -7.52 18.66 -0.29
N PRO A 39 -7.87 17.37 -0.51
CA PRO A 39 -6.91 16.33 -0.79
C PRO A 39 -6.50 16.35 -2.27
N HIS A 40 -5.21 16.51 -2.53
CA HIS A 40 -4.63 16.41 -3.87
C HIS A 40 -4.23 14.95 -4.14
N ILE A 41 -5.05 14.25 -4.89
CA ILE A 41 -4.83 12.85 -5.29
C ILE A 41 -4.06 12.78 -6.61
N GLY A 42 -3.54 11.57 -6.94
CA GLY A 42 -2.90 11.30 -8.22
C GLY A 42 -1.37 11.37 -8.21
N LEU A 43 -0.73 11.71 -7.09
CA LEU A 43 0.74 11.75 -6.98
C LEU A 43 1.39 10.38 -7.18
N LEU A 44 0.64 9.30 -6.92
CA LEU A 44 1.06 7.91 -7.13
C LEU A 44 0.44 7.29 -8.39
N HIS A 45 -0.27 8.05 -9.19
CA HIS A 45 -0.88 7.54 -10.42
C HIS A 45 0.19 7.26 -11.47
N ARG A 46 0.32 5.99 -11.86
CA ARG A 46 1.36 5.49 -12.76
C ARG A 46 0.83 5.09 -14.13
N GLY A 47 -0.46 5.32 -14.39
CA GLY A 47 -1.11 4.92 -15.64
C GLY A 47 -1.15 3.40 -15.85
N THR A 48 -1.19 2.62 -14.77
CA THR A 48 -1.08 1.16 -14.80
C THR A 48 -2.10 0.50 -15.71
N GLU A 49 -3.36 0.91 -15.64
CA GLU A 49 -4.43 0.36 -16.47
C GLU A 49 -4.14 0.57 -17.96
N LYS A 50 -3.73 1.77 -18.34
CA LYS A 50 -3.41 2.09 -19.73
C LYS A 50 -2.17 1.35 -20.25
N LEU A 51 -1.20 1.11 -19.38
CA LEU A 51 0.00 0.34 -19.72
C LEU A 51 -0.33 -1.13 -19.93
N ILE A 52 -1.23 -1.70 -19.15
CA ILE A 52 -1.63 -3.11 -19.23
C ILE A 52 -2.40 -3.40 -20.53
N GLU A 53 -3.20 -2.45 -21.05
CA GLU A 53 -3.96 -2.63 -22.30
C GLU A 53 -3.08 -3.09 -23.49
N ASN A 54 -1.81 -2.74 -23.49
CA ASN A 54 -0.85 -3.08 -24.55
C ASN A 54 0.05 -4.28 -24.19
N LYS A 55 -0.30 -5.04 -23.16
CA LYS A 55 0.49 -6.19 -22.68
C LYS A 55 -0.28 -7.50 -22.81
N THR A 56 0.47 -8.58 -22.92
CA THR A 56 -0.13 -9.92 -22.76
C THR A 56 -0.45 -10.17 -21.29
N TYR A 57 -1.33 -11.13 -21.01
CA TYR A 57 -1.69 -11.49 -19.64
C TYR A 57 -0.46 -11.82 -18.77
N MET A 58 0.50 -12.57 -19.31
CA MET A 58 1.75 -12.88 -18.60
C MET A 58 2.61 -11.64 -18.32
N GLN A 59 2.66 -10.70 -19.25
CA GLN A 59 3.38 -9.43 -19.06
C GLN A 59 2.66 -8.46 -18.14
N ALA A 60 1.37 -8.67 -17.89
CA ALA A 60 0.57 -7.85 -17.00
C ALA A 60 0.78 -8.21 -15.52
N VAL A 61 1.16 -9.45 -15.20
CA VAL A 61 1.35 -9.93 -13.80
C VAL A 61 2.17 -8.96 -12.93
N PRO A 62 3.36 -8.48 -13.35
CA PRO A 62 4.17 -7.57 -12.54
C PRO A 62 3.50 -6.24 -12.20
N TYR A 63 2.49 -5.82 -12.94
CA TYR A 63 1.75 -4.60 -12.63
C TYR A 63 0.83 -4.79 -11.43
N PHE A 64 0.31 -6.01 -11.23
CA PHE A 64 -0.53 -6.33 -10.08
C PHE A 64 0.26 -6.37 -8.78
N ASP A 65 1.52 -6.80 -8.81
CA ASP A 65 2.42 -6.74 -7.65
C ASP A 65 2.57 -5.35 -7.06
N ARG A 66 2.48 -4.34 -7.90
CA ARG A 66 2.67 -2.93 -7.54
C ARG A 66 1.39 -2.21 -7.14
N LEU A 67 0.26 -2.89 -7.10
CA LEU A 67 -1.01 -2.33 -6.58
C LEU A 67 -0.99 -2.35 -5.06
N ASP A 68 -0.79 -3.51 -4.48
CA ASP A 68 -0.54 -3.68 -3.05
C ASP A 68 0.86 -4.26 -2.85
N TYR A 69 1.86 -3.39 -2.80
CA TYR A 69 3.27 -3.78 -2.72
C TYR A 69 3.66 -4.43 -1.38
N VAL A 70 2.76 -4.45 -0.40
CA VAL A 70 2.96 -5.13 0.89
C VAL A 70 2.52 -6.59 0.83
N ALA A 71 1.50 -6.92 0.02
CA ALA A 71 0.99 -8.25 -0.18
C ALA A 71 0.85 -8.59 -1.68
N PRO A 72 1.95 -8.57 -2.47
CA PRO A 72 1.92 -8.74 -3.92
C PRO A 72 1.30 -10.07 -4.34
N MET A 73 1.57 -11.16 -3.63
CA MET A 73 1.04 -12.49 -3.95
C MET A 73 -0.49 -12.56 -3.93
N ASN A 74 -1.14 -11.76 -3.10
CA ASN A 74 -2.61 -11.68 -3.05
C ASN A 74 -3.17 -11.06 -4.33
N GLN A 75 -2.51 -10.05 -4.86
CA GLN A 75 -2.90 -9.37 -6.09
C GLN A 75 -2.67 -10.25 -7.32
N GLU A 76 -1.53 -10.92 -7.40
CA GLU A 76 -1.27 -11.91 -8.47
C GLU A 76 -2.29 -13.05 -8.44
N HIS A 77 -2.61 -13.55 -7.23
CA HIS A 77 -3.60 -14.62 -7.08
C HIS A 77 -5.00 -14.18 -7.55
N ALA A 78 -5.43 -12.97 -7.21
CA ALA A 78 -6.71 -12.43 -7.67
C ALA A 78 -6.76 -12.33 -9.21
N PHE A 79 -5.69 -11.87 -9.82
CA PHE A 79 -5.56 -11.79 -11.28
C PHE A 79 -5.56 -13.18 -11.94
N ALA A 80 -4.79 -14.12 -11.39
CA ALA A 80 -4.75 -15.50 -11.87
C ALA A 80 -6.12 -16.17 -11.82
N LEU A 81 -6.86 -16.03 -10.70
CA LEU A 81 -8.22 -16.57 -10.56
C LEU A 81 -9.19 -15.99 -11.60
N ALA A 82 -9.07 -14.70 -11.91
CA ALA A 82 -9.91 -14.08 -12.94
C ALA A 82 -9.67 -14.69 -14.32
N ILE A 83 -8.39 -14.88 -14.70
CA ILE A 83 -8.01 -15.48 -15.98
C ILE A 83 -8.43 -16.95 -16.05
N GLU A 84 -8.18 -17.72 -15.01
CA GLU A 84 -8.54 -19.14 -14.92
C GLU A 84 -10.04 -19.34 -15.04
N LYS A 85 -10.82 -18.46 -14.44
CA LYS A 85 -12.27 -18.47 -14.55
C LYS A 85 -12.76 -18.18 -15.97
N ILE A 86 -12.11 -17.25 -16.68
CA ILE A 86 -12.44 -16.92 -18.09
C ILE A 86 -12.09 -18.09 -19.01
N LEU A 87 -10.98 -18.76 -18.76
CA LEU A 87 -10.47 -19.85 -19.58
C LEU A 87 -11.00 -21.23 -19.18
N ASN A 88 -11.79 -21.34 -18.10
CA ASN A 88 -12.25 -22.58 -17.50
C ASN A 88 -11.11 -23.60 -17.24
N ILE A 89 -10.02 -23.14 -16.66
CA ILE A 89 -8.87 -23.97 -16.33
C ILE A 89 -9.00 -24.51 -14.91
N ASP A 90 -8.90 -25.83 -14.76
CA ASP A 90 -8.83 -26.48 -13.47
C ASP A 90 -7.39 -26.46 -12.93
N VAL A 91 -7.21 -25.90 -11.74
CA VAL A 91 -5.92 -25.76 -11.09
C VAL A 91 -5.65 -26.99 -10.22
N PRO A 92 -4.48 -27.65 -10.34
CA PRO A 92 -4.09 -28.78 -9.48
C PRO A 92 -4.14 -28.43 -7.99
N ILE A 93 -4.62 -29.36 -7.17
CA ILE A 93 -4.83 -29.16 -5.73
C ILE A 93 -3.56 -28.67 -5.01
N ARG A 94 -2.39 -29.17 -5.41
CA ARG A 94 -1.11 -28.74 -4.86
C ARG A 94 -0.85 -27.24 -5.11
N ALA A 95 -1.18 -26.74 -6.28
CA ALA A 95 -1.01 -25.34 -6.62
C ALA A 95 -1.97 -24.45 -5.79
N GLN A 96 -3.20 -24.92 -5.54
CA GLN A 96 -4.14 -24.22 -4.68
C GLN A 96 -3.60 -24.06 -3.24
N TYR A 97 -3.05 -25.12 -2.65
CA TYR A 97 -2.44 -25.05 -1.32
C TYR A 97 -1.23 -24.09 -1.27
N ILE A 98 -0.38 -24.11 -2.29
CA ILE A 98 0.78 -23.21 -2.38
C ILE A 98 0.30 -21.77 -2.45
N ARG A 99 -0.71 -21.45 -3.25
CA ARG A 99 -1.29 -20.12 -3.36
C ARG A 99 -1.85 -19.62 -2.03
N VAL A 100 -2.62 -20.47 -1.33
CA VAL A 100 -3.15 -20.13 0.00
C VAL A 100 -2.03 -19.83 0.98
N MET A 101 -0.99 -20.68 1.00
CA MET A 101 0.17 -20.47 1.87
C MET A 101 0.84 -19.10 1.63
N PHE A 102 1.10 -18.74 0.38
CA PHE A 102 1.71 -17.45 0.05
C PHE A 102 0.78 -16.26 0.31
N CYS A 103 -0.52 -16.42 0.10
CA CYS A 103 -1.50 -15.39 0.46
C CYS A 103 -1.53 -15.14 1.97
N GLU A 104 -1.45 -16.19 2.79
CA GLU A 104 -1.43 -16.02 4.25
C GLU A 104 -0.10 -15.43 4.74
N ILE A 105 1.03 -15.77 4.13
CA ILE A 105 2.31 -15.10 4.39
C ILE A 105 2.21 -13.60 4.04
N GLY A 106 1.64 -13.25 2.89
CA GLY A 106 1.39 -11.88 2.51
C GLY A 106 0.49 -11.13 3.50
N ARG A 107 -0.55 -11.80 4.02
CA ARG A 107 -1.42 -11.25 5.06
C ARG A 107 -0.67 -10.98 6.37
N ILE A 108 0.17 -11.91 6.81
CA ILE A 108 1.00 -11.73 8.01
C ILE A 108 1.93 -10.51 7.84
N LEU A 109 2.59 -10.39 6.69
CA LEU A 109 3.46 -9.26 6.38
C LEU A 109 2.72 -7.93 6.43
N SER A 110 1.53 -7.87 5.83
CA SER A 110 0.68 -6.68 5.82
C SER A 110 0.25 -6.29 7.23
N HIS A 111 -0.16 -7.25 8.07
CA HIS A 111 -0.54 -7.01 9.45
C HIS A 111 0.63 -6.52 10.30
N ILE A 112 1.82 -7.12 10.15
CA ILE A 112 3.02 -6.69 10.86
C ILE A 112 3.40 -5.26 10.47
N LEU A 113 3.37 -4.94 9.18
CA LEU A 113 3.66 -3.58 8.73
C LEU A 113 2.66 -2.58 9.31
N ASN A 114 1.37 -2.89 9.28
CA ASN A 114 0.33 -2.01 9.82
C ASN A 114 0.55 -1.76 11.32
N VAL A 115 0.73 -2.81 12.11
CA VAL A 115 0.94 -2.69 13.57
C VAL A 115 2.23 -1.92 13.88
N THR A 116 3.31 -2.17 13.13
CA THR A 116 4.60 -1.49 13.35
C THR A 116 4.56 -0.02 12.97
N THR A 117 3.88 0.34 11.88
CA THR A 117 3.71 1.75 11.50
C THR A 117 2.82 2.50 12.49
N GLN A 118 1.76 1.86 12.99
CA GLN A 118 0.94 2.43 14.05
C GLN A 118 1.72 2.63 15.35
N ALA A 119 2.53 1.64 15.75
CA ALA A 119 3.41 1.76 16.91
C ALA A 119 4.43 2.89 16.75
N LEU A 120 4.96 3.07 15.54
CA LEU A 120 5.87 4.17 15.21
C LEU A 120 5.20 5.53 15.38
N ASP A 121 3.96 5.68 14.93
CA ASP A 121 3.18 6.92 15.05
C ASP A 121 2.91 7.31 16.49
N VAL A 122 2.75 6.33 17.40
CA VAL A 122 2.64 6.56 18.86
C VAL A 122 3.98 6.69 19.56
N GLY A 123 5.10 6.63 18.85
CA GLY A 123 6.45 6.88 19.36
C GLY A 123 7.30 5.64 19.65
N ALA A 124 6.84 4.44 19.33
CA ALA A 124 7.61 3.20 19.50
C ALA A 124 8.46 2.88 18.26
N LEU A 125 9.73 3.25 18.26
CA LEU A 125 10.67 3.02 17.13
C LEU A 125 11.16 1.57 17.01
N THR A 126 11.35 0.89 18.14
CA THR A 126 11.97 -0.43 18.22
C THR A 126 11.20 -1.55 17.49
N PRO A 127 9.85 -1.64 17.55
CA PRO A 127 9.10 -2.70 16.86
C PRO A 127 9.33 -2.74 15.36
N SER A 128 9.53 -1.59 14.73
CA SER A 128 9.80 -1.47 13.30
C SER A 128 11.12 -2.15 12.90
N SER A 129 12.19 -1.90 13.65
CA SER A 129 13.51 -2.51 13.38
C SER A 129 13.51 -4.02 13.61
N VAL A 130 12.85 -4.48 14.67
CA VAL A 130 12.76 -5.91 15.03
C VAL A 130 11.96 -6.68 13.99
N SER A 131 10.81 -6.14 13.57
CA SER A 131 9.97 -6.77 12.54
C SER A 131 10.70 -6.93 11.22
N TYR A 132 11.43 -5.91 10.78
CA TYR A 132 12.22 -5.98 9.55
C TYR A 132 13.29 -7.07 9.61
N THR A 133 14.04 -7.17 10.72
CA THR A 133 15.08 -8.19 10.87
C THR A 133 14.53 -9.61 10.88
N HIS A 134 13.40 -9.85 11.53
CA HIS A 134 12.76 -11.17 11.55
C HIS A 134 12.15 -11.60 10.22
N LEU A 135 11.70 -10.66 9.39
CA LEU A 135 11.13 -10.96 8.07
C LEU A 135 12.17 -11.17 6.98
N THR A 136 13.34 -10.53 7.09
CA THR A 136 14.40 -10.64 6.06
C THR A 136 15.31 -11.84 6.27
N LEU A 137 15.49 -12.32 7.50
CA LEU A 137 16.36 -13.45 7.81
C LEU A 137 15.97 -14.77 7.12
N PRO A 138 14.70 -15.15 6.97
CA PRO A 138 14.33 -16.39 6.29
C PRO A 138 14.56 -16.39 4.78
N THR A 139 14.63 -15.23 4.15
CA THR A 139 14.80 -15.13 2.69
C THR A 139 16.26 -15.19 2.24
N THR A 140 17.22 -14.93 3.13
CA THR A 140 18.67 -15.01 2.84
C THR A 140 19.28 -16.40 3.02
N THR A 141 18.56 -17.34 3.63
CA THR A 141 19.02 -18.72 3.88
C THR A 141 18.50 -19.74 2.87
N ILE A 142 17.78 -19.33 1.84
CA ILE A 142 17.30 -20.18 0.74
C ILE A 142 18.09 -19.84 -0.54
N VAL A 143 19.38 -19.98 -0.50
CA VAL A 143 20.26 -20.05 -1.68
C VAL A 143 21.17 -21.26 -1.52
#